data_fd875ee7595e1cee836f38f62209f818
#
_entry.id   fd875ee7595e1cee836f38f62209f818
#
_cell.length_a   1.000
_cell.length_b   1.000
_cell.length_c   1.000
_cell.angle_alpha   90.00
_cell.angle_beta   90.00
_cell.angle_gamma   90.00
#
_symmetry.space_group_name_H-M   'P 1'
#
loop_
_entity.id
_entity.type
_entity.pdbx_description
1 polymer ?
#
loop_
_entity_poly.entity_id
_entity_poly.type
_entity_poly.pdbx_seq_one_letter_code
_entity_poly.pdbx_strand_id
1 'polypeptide(L)'
;MKSSLRFKRDTRKTSKRIGEWGTVQIRLSWGNERCQFGTGQVIMAKHWDDKQKHVKLIRGNQELRDAHAAITRQQADLDQDWNRLNSLQKEFTAAEFKAFIVGDLDPVRGTKMDFLPWIIGFVNDFDKTPLPGQSKTGTKATRKKYQADLRILEQFSAETGEELSWANMDHNFCQEMRKWRSGKPANYFRHGHLDNSRTSEGTVGRWVKTVRGWITRARSLGIHSFDHHKHPEWTVKEADVLRFALSQKQLMNFFEWEIPEAPNGGGERSGMKKARDLFCVQCCTGVRVGDLKQVIEQYNEKPGRETFSVHMKKTDASVTVPVMDLIHEVAERYEGKLPETGALSRLNKLLRSAAKLSGLFDEEMLKPVLDDNGQRKMEKVPQYELVTSHAARRTFATYLVSKGVATRTVMSMTGHKVESEFNKYVNLNAVETALKVKELAGL
;
A
#
# COMPACT_ATOMS: atom_id res chain seq x y z
N MET A 1 5.75 -36.65 -18.91
CA MET A 1 6.08 -35.19 -19.00
C MET A 1 7.21 -34.96 -19.99
N LYS A 2 7.21 -33.84 -20.71
CA LYS A 2 8.35 -33.38 -21.52
C LYS A 2 8.97 -32.16 -20.88
N SER A 3 10.28 -32.21 -20.63
CA SER A 3 11.09 -31.10 -20.12
C SER A 3 11.88 -30.47 -21.24
N SER A 4 11.97 -29.14 -21.31
CA SER A 4 12.80 -28.43 -22.26
C SER A 4 13.33 -27.14 -21.64
N LEU A 5 14.51 -26.71 -22.06
CA LEU A 5 15.06 -25.44 -21.65
C LEU A 5 14.70 -24.32 -22.63
N ARG A 6 14.53 -23.13 -22.11
CA ARG A 6 14.31 -21.91 -22.88
C ARG A 6 15.21 -20.79 -22.35
N PHE A 7 15.86 -20.10 -23.25
CA PHE A 7 16.57 -18.86 -22.95
C PHE A 7 15.66 -17.66 -23.19
N LYS A 8 15.48 -16.81 -22.18
CA LYS A 8 14.72 -15.57 -22.27
C LYS A 8 15.68 -14.38 -22.15
N ARG A 9 15.89 -13.67 -23.25
CA ARG A 9 16.73 -12.45 -23.27
C ARG A 9 16.18 -11.37 -22.35
N ASP A 10 17.06 -10.58 -21.77
CA ASP A 10 16.67 -9.40 -20.99
C ASP A 10 16.27 -8.28 -21.97
N THR A 11 14.99 -7.91 -21.95
CA THR A 11 14.41 -6.87 -22.80
C THR A 11 14.04 -5.59 -22.03
N ARG A 12 14.40 -5.50 -20.76
CA ARG A 12 14.08 -4.33 -19.92
C ARG A 12 14.92 -3.13 -20.35
N LYS A 13 14.28 -2.05 -20.80
CA LYS A 13 14.94 -0.82 -21.28
C LYS A 13 15.90 -0.16 -20.28
N THR A 14 15.75 -0.45 -18.99
CA THR A 14 16.61 0.08 -17.91
C THR A 14 17.79 -0.82 -17.56
N SER A 15 17.91 -1.98 -18.21
CA SER A 15 19.00 -2.93 -17.95
C SER A 15 20.21 -2.63 -18.81
N LYS A 16 21.40 -2.50 -18.19
CA LYS A 16 22.69 -2.42 -18.91
C LYS A 16 23.05 -3.71 -19.68
N ARG A 17 22.22 -4.76 -19.55
CA ARG A 17 22.43 -6.10 -20.13
C ARG A 17 21.46 -6.42 -21.25
N ILE A 18 20.75 -5.42 -21.80
CA ILE A 18 19.76 -5.61 -22.86
C ILE A 18 20.34 -6.41 -24.04
N GLY A 19 19.67 -7.49 -24.40
CA GLY A 19 19.95 -8.29 -25.59
C GLY A 19 21.17 -9.19 -25.50
N GLU A 20 22.16 -8.89 -24.66
CA GLU A 20 23.39 -9.67 -24.49
C GLU A 20 23.25 -10.75 -23.41
N TRP A 21 22.39 -10.55 -22.44
CA TRP A 21 22.18 -11.45 -21.33
C TRP A 21 20.72 -11.95 -21.30
N GLY A 22 20.51 -13.08 -20.65
CA GLY A 22 19.19 -13.62 -20.44
C GLY A 22 19.15 -14.66 -19.35
N THR A 23 17.94 -15.04 -18.94
CA THR A 23 17.69 -16.07 -17.95
C THR A 23 17.33 -17.40 -18.61
N VAL A 24 17.81 -18.50 -18.04
CA VAL A 24 17.39 -19.85 -18.44
C VAL A 24 16.13 -20.23 -17.67
N GLN A 25 15.16 -20.79 -18.37
CA GLN A 25 13.89 -21.28 -17.81
C GLN A 25 13.69 -22.74 -18.19
N ILE A 26 13.19 -23.53 -17.27
CA ILE A 26 12.74 -24.91 -17.51
C ILE A 26 11.25 -24.83 -17.87
N ARG A 27 10.89 -25.37 -19.04
CA ARG A 27 9.51 -25.54 -19.48
C ARG A 27 9.14 -27.00 -19.38
N LEU A 28 8.07 -27.29 -18.68
CA LEU A 28 7.45 -28.59 -18.56
C LEU A 28 6.11 -28.59 -19.32
N SER A 29 5.76 -29.72 -19.95
CA SER A 29 4.49 -29.92 -20.65
C SER A 29 4.00 -31.35 -20.52
N TRP A 30 2.70 -31.52 -20.30
CA TRP A 30 2.01 -32.81 -20.22
C TRP A 30 0.53 -32.62 -20.58
N GLY A 31 -0.04 -33.54 -21.32
CA GLY A 31 -1.39 -33.34 -21.87
C GLY A 31 -1.53 -31.97 -22.52
N ASN A 32 -2.50 -31.20 -22.11
CA ASN A 32 -2.73 -29.81 -22.53
C ASN A 32 -2.09 -28.76 -21.60
N GLU A 33 -1.41 -29.20 -20.55
CA GLU A 33 -0.84 -28.35 -19.53
C GLU A 33 0.60 -27.93 -19.84
N ARG A 34 0.94 -26.70 -19.44
CA ARG A 34 2.30 -26.16 -19.56
C ARG A 34 2.65 -25.28 -18.39
N CYS A 35 3.85 -25.45 -17.84
CA CYS A 35 4.39 -24.55 -16.82
C CYS A 35 5.84 -24.17 -17.09
N GLN A 36 6.32 -23.11 -16.45
CA GLN A 36 7.68 -22.63 -16.57
C GLN A 36 8.24 -22.30 -15.18
N PHE A 37 9.51 -22.68 -14.98
CA PHE A 37 10.26 -22.40 -13.77
C PHE A 37 11.52 -21.60 -14.13
N GLY A 38 11.81 -20.53 -13.40
CA GLY A 38 13.07 -19.82 -13.49
C GLY A 38 14.18 -20.60 -12.79
N THR A 39 15.31 -20.77 -13.46
CA THR A 39 16.47 -21.46 -12.86
C THR A 39 17.32 -20.56 -11.97
N GLY A 40 17.06 -19.24 -11.96
CA GLY A 40 17.94 -18.26 -11.34
C GLY A 40 19.24 -18.00 -12.12
N GLN A 41 19.56 -18.83 -13.12
CA GLN A 41 20.80 -18.71 -13.87
C GLN A 41 20.69 -17.64 -14.96
N VAL A 42 21.64 -16.69 -14.94
CA VAL A 42 21.77 -15.60 -15.91
C VAL A 42 23.03 -15.82 -16.73
N ILE A 43 22.90 -15.97 -18.03
CA ILE A 43 24.02 -16.21 -18.92
C ILE A 43 24.05 -15.23 -20.10
N MET A 44 25.17 -15.06 -20.77
CA MET A 44 25.25 -14.30 -22.02
C MET A 44 24.60 -15.08 -23.16
N ALA A 45 23.93 -14.39 -24.07
CA ALA A 45 23.27 -15.00 -25.22
C ALA A 45 24.21 -15.85 -26.11
N LYS A 46 25.47 -15.47 -26.26
CA LYS A 46 26.48 -16.23 -26.98
C LYS A 46 26.79 -17.62 -26.36
N HIS A 47 26.53 -17.79 -25.08
CA HIS A 47 26.73 -19.04 -24.34
C HIS A 47 25.49 -19.95 -24.34
N TRP A 48 24.44 -19.55 -25.05
CA TRP A 48 23.26 -20.37 -25.26
C TRP A 48 23.27 -21.04 -26.62
N ASP A 49 22.94 -22.31 -26.70
CA ASP A 49 22.70 -23.04 -27.93
C ASP A 49 21.20 -23.11 -28.22
N ASP A 50 20.75 -22.36 -29.24
CA ASP A 50 19.33 -22.30 -29.58
C ASP A 50 18.85 -23.58 -30.30
N LYS A 51 19.75 -24.34 -30.91
CA LYS A 51 19.39 -25.58 -31.63
C LYS A 51 19.25 -26.72 -30.63
N GLN A 52 20.21 -26.89 -29.75
CA GLN A 52 20.25 -27.97 -28.79
C GLN A 52 19.56 -27.60 -27.46
N LYS A 53 19.16 -26.33 -27.28
CA LYS A 53 18.47 -25.82 -26.09
C LYS A 53 19.23 -26.10 -24.77
N HIS A 54 20.53 -25.82 -24.77
CA HIS A 54 21.38 -25.96 -23.59
C HIS A 54 22.43 -24.86 -23.47
N VAL A 55 23.07 -24.79 -22.28
CA VAL A 55 24.21 -23.90 -22.02
C VAL A 55 25.45 -24.49 -22.68
N LYS A 56 26.15 -23.74 -23.50
CA LYS A 56 27.42 -24.14 -24.11
C LYS A 56 28.51 -24.26 -23.05
N LEU A 57 29.09 -25.46 -22.93
CA LEU A 57 30.21 -25.68 -22.04
C LEU A 57 31.51 -25.26 -22.73
N ILE A 58 32.16 -24.25 -22.20
CA ILE A 58 33.43 -23.71 -22.69
C ILE A 58 34.56 -24.19 -21.78
N ARG A 59 35.60 -24.75 -22.36
CA ARG A 59 36.78 -25.23 -21.61
C ARG A 59 37.39 -24.06 -20.80
N GLY A 60 37.57 -24.26 -19.49
CA GLY A 60 38.15 -23.25 -18.60
C GLY A 60 37.11 -22.28 -17.99
N ASN A 61 35.88 -22.27 -18.41
CA ASN A 61 34.84 -21.40 -17.83
C ASN A 61 34.05 -22.14 -16.72
N GLN A 62 34.39 -21.88 -15.47
CA GLN A 62 33.75 -22.51 -14.32
C GLN A 62 32.34 -22.07 -14.12
N GLU A 63 32.04 -20.76 -14.32
CA GLU A 63 30.68 -20.21 -14.14
C GLU A 63 29.63 -20.89 -15.04
N LEU A 64 30.01 -21.18 -16.30
CA LEU A 64 29.10 -21.89 -17.21
C LEU A 64 28.91 -23.36 -16.84
N ARG A 65 29.93 -24.01 -16.25
CA ARG A 65 29.81 -25.36 -15.70
C ARG A 65 28.88 -25.39 -14.49
N ASP A 66 29.03 -24.43 -13.58
CA ASP A 66 28.20 -24.34 -12.40
C ASP A 66 26.73 -24.02 -12.76
N ALA A 67 26.52 -23.10 -13.71
CA ALA A 67 25.19 -22.78 -14.22
C ALA A 67 24.54 -24.02 -14.88
N HIS A 68 25.29 -24.75 -15.70
CA HIS A 68 24.79 -25.99 -16.34
C HIS A 68 24.45 -27.05 -15.28
N ALA A 69 25.31 -27.26 -14.29
CA ALA A 69 25.09 -28.23 -13.22
C ALA A 69 23.85 -27.87 -12.37
N ALA A 70 23.69 -26.59 -12.05
CA ALA A 70 22.51 -26.08 -11.30
C ALA A 70 21.20 -26.28 -12.08
N ILE A 71 21.21 -26.00 -13.38
CA ILE A 71 20.04 -26.21 -14.26
C ILE A 71 19.71 -27.72 -14.33
N THR A 72 20.70 -28.58 -14.54
CA THR A 72 20.51 -30.03 -14.65
C THR A 72 19.96 -30.61 -13.34
N ARG A 73 20.49 -30.15 -12.18
CA ARG A 73 19.98 -30.55 -10.87
C ARG A 73 18.50 -30.15 -10.73
N GLN A 74 18.16 -28.90 -11.02
CA GLN A 74 16.79 -28.44 -10.91
C GLN A 74 15.82 -29.16 -11.86
N GLN A 75 16.28 -29.54 -13.06
CA GLN A 75 15.48 -30.40 -13.95
C GLN A 75 15.23 -31.77 -13.34
N ALA A 76 16.24 -32.40 -12.76
CA ALA A 76 16.11 -33.70 -12.12
C ALA A 76 15.18 -33.66 -10.91
N ASP A 77 15.27 -32.60 -10.09
CA ASP A 77 14.37 -32.37 -8.95
C ASP A 77 12.91 -32.25 -9.42
N LEU A 78 12.65 -31.47 -10.47
CA LEU A 78 11.32 -31.30 -11.06
C LEU A 78 10.79 -32.60 -11.69
N ASP A 79 11.65 -33.41 -12.30
CA ASP A 79 11.26 -34.73 -12.84
C ASP A 79 10.95 -35.71 -11.71
N GLN A 80 11.67 -35.67 -10.60
CA GLN A 80 11.39 -36.48 -9.42
C GLN A 80 10.04 -36.10 -8.79
N ASP A 81 9.78 -34.79 -8.62
CA ASP A 81 8.52 -34.26 -8.09
C ASP A 81 7.34 -34.59 -9.00
N TRP A 82 7.55 -34.52 -10.33
CA TRP A 82 6.56 -35.00 -11.30
C TRP A 82 6.22 -36.47 -11.09
N ASN A 83 7.23 -37.34 -11.03
CA ASN A 83 7.04 -38.79 -10.87
C ASN A 83 6.32 -39.12 -9.56
N ARG A 84 6.62 -38.37 -8.49
CA ARG A 84 5.95 -38.48 -7.19
C ARG A 84 4.46 -38.16 -7.31
N LEU A 85 4.09 -37.05 -7.96
CA LEU A 85 2.69 -36.69 -8.19
C LEU A 85 1.98 -37.67 -9.13
N ASN A 86 2.63 -38.03 -10.22
CA ASN A 86 2.05 -38.94 -11.21
C ASN A 86 1.78 -40.35 -10.65
N SER A 87 2.58 -40.78 -9.65
CA SER A 87 2.35 -42.05 -8.95
C SER A 87 1.02 -42.11 -8.18
N LEU A 88 0.40 -40.95 -7.91
CA LEU A 88 -0.90 -40.83 -7.27
C LEU A 88 -2.08 -41.10 -8.21
N GLN A 89 -1.84 -41.37 -9.49
CA GLN A 89 -2.84 -41.67 -10.54
C GLN A 89 -3.93 -40.58 -10.67
N LYS A 90 -3.59 -39.33 -10.44
CA LYS A 90 -4.47 -38.17 -10.58
C LYS A 90 -4.01 -37.26 -11.70
N GLU A 91 -4.94 -36.78 -12.52
CA GLU A 91 -4.67 -35.63 -13.40
C GLU A 91 -4.50 -34.37 -12.56
N PHE A 92 -3.50 -33.57 -12.87
CA PHE A 92 -3.26 -32.30 -12.20
C PHE A 92 -2.87 -31.21 -13.21
N THR A 93 -3.26 -29.99 -12.83
CA THR A 93 -3.02 -28.78 -13.63
C THR A 93 -1.60 -28.26 -13.41
N ALA A 94 -1.14 -27.40 -14.33
CA ALA A 94 0.14 -26.70 -14.18
C ALA A 94 0.21 -25.84 -12.89
N ALA A 95 -0.93 -25.33 -12.43
CA ALA A 95 -1.03 -24.58 -11.19
C ALA A 95 -0.85 -25.48 -9.95
N GLU A 96 -1.48 -26.66 -9.95
CA GLU A 96 -1.35 -27.65 -8.88
C GLU A 96 0.08 -28.19 -8.79
N PHE A 97 0.74 -28.44 -9.92
CA PHE A 97 2.14 -28.85 -9.93
C PHE A 97 3.06 -27.77 -9.34
N LYS A 98 2.84 -26.51 -9.70
CA LYS A 98 3.62 -25.41 -9.11
C LYS A 98 3.40 -25.28 -7.60
N ALA A 99 2.15 -25.41 -7.15
CA ALA A 99 1.82 -25.36 -5.72
C ALA A 99 2.48 -26.52 -4.94
N PHE A 100 2.56 -27.71 -5.54
CA PHE A 100 3.28 -28.85 -4.97
C PHE A 100 4.79 -28.59 -4.82
N ILE A 101 5.44 -28.06 -5.86
CA ILE A 101 6.89 -27.74 -5.84
C ILE A 101 7.21 -26.71 -4.75
N VAL A 102 6.32 -25.76 -4.49
CA VAL A 102 6.50 -24.71 -3.46
C VAL A 102 6.11 -25.20 -2.07
N GLY A 103 5.58 -26.42 -1.93
CA GLY A 103 5.12 -27.00 -0.66
C GLY A 103 3.74 -26.53 -0.21
N ASP A 104 3.01 -25.85 -1.10
CA ASP A 104 1.66 -25.32 -0.82
C ASP A 104 0.55 -26.36 -1.09
N LEU A 105 0.89 -27.52 -1.66
CA LEU A 105 -0.02 -28.63 -1.96
C LEU A 105 0.50 -29.93 -1.34
N ASP A 106 -0.29 -30.56 -0.48
CA ASP A 106 -0.02 -31.92 -0.02
C ASP A 106 -0.63 -32.96 -1.00
N PRO A 107 0.20 -33.71 -1.75
CA PRO A 107 -0.29 -34.61 -2.77
C PRO A 107 -1.05 -35.83 -2.20
N VAL A 108 -0.77 -36.19 -0.95
CA VAL A 108 -1.38 -37.38 -0.29
C VAL A 108 -2.81 -37.12 0.15
N ARG A 109 -3.09 -35.87 0.59
CA ARG A 109 -4.42 -35.52 1.08
C ARG A 109 -5.42 -35.20 -0.01
N GLY A 110 -5.00 -34.88 -1.24
CA GLY A 110 -5.88 -34.67 -2.41
C GLY A 110 -7.00 -33.65 -2.23
N THR A 111 -7.04 -32.98 -1.10
CA THR A 111 -8.00 -31.95 -0.74
C THR A 111 -7.35 -30.59 -1.02
N LYS A 112 -7.91 -29.88 -1.98
CA LYS A 112 -7.75 -28.44 -2.04
C LYS A 112 -8.03 -27.92 -0.65
N MET A 113 -7.06 -27.22 -0.07
CA MET A 113 -7.21 -26.74 1.30
C MET A 113 -8.44 -25.84 1.37
N ASP A 114 -9.34 -26.06 2.33
CA ASP A 114 -10.54 -25.26 2.50
C ASP A 114 -10.18 -23.79 2.73
N PHE A 115 -11.12 -22.90 2.41
CA PHE A 115 -10.89 -21.47 2.45
C PHE A 115 -10.33 -20.98 3.79
N LEU A 116 -11.02 -21.28 4.90
CA LEU A 116 -10.64 -20.77 6.23
C LEU A 116 -9.28 -21.29 6.72
N PRO A 117 -8.97 -22.59 6.68
CA PRO A 117 -7.65 -23.09 7.08
C PRO A 117 -6.52 -22.45 6.28
N TRP A 118 -6.71 -22.28 4.97
CA TRP A 118 -5.68 -21.66 4.12
C TRP A 118 -5.46 -20.20 4.47
N ILE A 119 -6.54 -19.39 4.58
CA ILE A 119 -6.45 -17.96 4.90
C ILE A 119 -5.82 -17.73 6.28
N ILE A 120 -6.22 -18.53 7.28
CA ILE A 120 -5.66 -18.43 8.64
C ILE A 120 -4.14 -18.67 8.60
N GLY A 121 -3.69 -19.73 7.93
CA GLY A 121 -2.28 -20.02 7.75
C GLY A 121 -1.54 -18.89 7.01
N PHE A 122 -2.08 -18.46 5.86
CA PHE A 122 -1.52 -17.39 5.06
C PHE A 122 -1.36 -16.08 5.85
N VAL A 123 -2.38 -15.69 6.61
CA VAL A 123 -2.37 -14.47 7.41
C VAL A 123 -1.39 -14.57 8.59
N ASN A 124 -1.31 -15.72 9.24
CA ASN A 124 -0.41 -15.92 10.39
C ASN A 124 1.06 -15.94 10.00
N ASP A 125 1.38 -16.38 8.80
CA ASP A 125 2.76 -16.49 8.31
C ASP A 125 3.17 -15.34 7.38
N PHE A 126 2.27 -14.39 7.14
CA PHE A 126 2.46 -13.30 6.17
C PHE A 126 3.75 -12.48 6.36
N ASP A 127 4.19 -12.28 7.59
CA ASP A 127 5.42 -11.53 7.92
C ASP A 127 6.61 -12.42 8.31
N LYS A 128 6.45 -13.74 8.26
CA LYS A 128 7.49 -14.70 8.62
C LYS A 128 8.18 -15.30 7.38
N THR A 129 7.40 -15.56 6.34
CA THR A 129 7.89 -16.24 5.13
C THR A 129 7.70 -15.34 3.90
N PRO A 130 8.73 -15.17 3.05
CA PRO A 130 8.56 -14.47 1.78
C PRO A 130 7.49 -15.16 0.93
N LEU A 131 6.64 -14.37 0.29
CA LEU A 131 5.68 -14.92 -0.67
C LEU A 131 6.42 -15.49 -1.88
N PRO A 132 5.95 -16.58 -2.49
CA PRO A 132 6.55 -17.15 -3.69
C PRO A 132 6.78 -16.08 -4.76
N GLY A 133 8.03 -15.99 -5.26
CA GLY A 133 8.47 -14.97 -6.21
C GLY A 133 8.80 -13.60 -5.62
N GLN A 134 8.79 -13.45 -4.29
CA GLN A 134 9.20 -12.23 -3.60
C GLN A 134 10.44 -12.50 -2.74
N SER A 135 11.35 -11.53 -2.71
CA SER A 135 12.57 -11.59 -1.88
C SER A 135 12.37 -11.07 -0.45
N LYS A 136 11.25 -10.40 -0.17
CA LYS A 136 10.93 -9.79 1.14
C LYS A 136 9.64 -10.36 1.70
N THR A 137 9.60 -10.56 3.02
CA THR A 137 8.38 -10.89 3.76
C THR A 137 7.42 -9.70 3.78
N GLY A 138 6.16 -9.98 4.09
CA GLY A 138 5.20 -8.94 4.42
C GLY A 138 5.57 -8.21 5.72
N THR A 139 4.84 -7.13 6.03
CA THR A 139 5.07 -6.38 7.27
C THR A 139 4.13 -6.82 8.39
N LYS A 140 4.59 -6.71 9.65
CA LYS A 140 3.74 -6.92 10.83
C LYS A 140 2.46 -6.05 10.81
N ALA A 141 2.54 -4.84 10.27
CA ALA A 141 1.39 -3.95 10.14
C ALA A 141 0.36 -4.50 9.14
N THR A 142 0.81 -5.02 8.00
CA THR A 142 -0.07 -5.66 7.00
C THR A 142 -0.67 -6.95 7.55
N ARG A 143 0.09 -7.76 8.27
CA ARG A 143 -0.44 -8.96 8.96
C ARG A 143 -1.56 -8.61 9.93
N LYS A 144 -1.35 -7.62 10.82
CA LYS A 144 -2.40 -7.15 11.75
C LYS A 144 -3.65 -6.66 11.02
N LYS A 145 -3.47 -5.97 9.89
CA LYS A 145 -4.59 -5.55 9.03
C LYS A 145 -5.33 -6.76 8.48
N TYR A 146 -4.64 -7.75 7.94
CA TYR A 146 -5.25 -8.97 7.40
C TYR A 146 -5.98 -9.76 8.49
N GLN A 147 -5.44 -9.85 9.69
CA GLN A 147 -6.13 -10.45 10.85
C GLN A 147 -7.44 -9.74 11.18
N ALA A 148 -7.44 -8.40 11.13
CA ALA A 148 -8.67 -7.62 11.33
C ALA A 148 -9.67 -7.84 10.20
N ASP A 149 -9.22 -7.83 8.93
CA ASP A 149 -10.05 -8.06 7.76
C ASP A 149 -10.65 -9.48 7.75
N LEU A 150 -9.91 -10.48 8.25
CA LEU A 150 -10.39 -11.86 8.39
C LEU A 150 -11.50 -11.96 9.43
N ARG A 151 -11.32 -11.36 10.62
CA ARG A 151 -12.38 -11.32 11.65
C ARG A 151 -13.66 -10.70 11.13
N ILE A 152 -13.56 -9.63 10.32
CA ILE A 152 -14.72 -9.02 9.67
C ILE A 152 -15.41 -10.00 8.74
N LEU A 153 -14.65 -10.80 7.99
CA LEU A 153 -15.20 -11.81 7.08
C LEU A 153 -15.87 -12.97 7.84
N GLU A 154 -15.26 -13.44 8.91
CA GLU A 154 -15.85 -14.46 9.80
C GLU A 154 -17.17 -13.97 10.41
N GLN A 155 -17.23 -12.70 10.83
CA GLN A 155 -18.44 -12.12 11.38
C GLN A 155 -19.53 -11.92 10.32
N PHE A 156 -19.17 -11.52 9.11
CA PHE A 156 -20.08 -11.48 7.98
C PHE A 156 -20.74 -12.85 7.76
N SER A 157 -19.94 -13.91 7.68
CA SER A 157 -20.44 -15.28 7.53
C SER A 157 -21.37 -15.68 8.68
N ALA A 158 -20.98 -15.41 9.92
CA ALA A 158 -21.77 -15.73 11.11
C ALA A 158 -23.14 -15.02 11.16
N GLU A 159 -23.20 -13.76 10.70
CA GLU A 159 -24.44 -12.96 10.74
C GLU A 159 -25.36 -13.19 9.54
N THR A 160 -24.81 -13.54 8.38
CA THR A 160 -25.59 -13.71 7.15
C THR A 160 -25.90 -15.17 6.82
N GLY A 161 -25.16 -16.12 7.41
CA GLY A 161 -25.21 -17.53 7.06
C GLY A 161 -24.43 -17.88 5.78
N GLU A 162 -23.72 -16.91 5.18
CA GLU A 162 -22.92 -17.14 3.97
C GLU A 162 -21.73 -18.06 4.29
N GLU A 163 -21.63 -19.18 3.61
CA GLU A 163 -20.54 -20.13 3.78
C GLU A 163 -19.24 -19.63 3.18
N LEU A 164 -18.16 -19.65 3.96
CA LEU A 164 -16.82 -19.29 3.53
C LEU A 164 -16.14 -20.44 2.80
N SER A 165 -16.47 -20.63 1.53
CA SER A 165 -15.86 -21.63 0.65
C SER A 165 -15.37 -20.99 -0.65
N TRP A 166 -14.38 -21.62 -1.31
CA TRP A 166 -13.88 -21.12 -2.60
C TRP A 166 -14.96 -21.06 -3.69
N ALA A 167 -15.92 -21.98 -3.65
CA ALA A 167 -17.02 -22.06 -4.61
C ALA A 167 -18.00 -20.92 -4.44
N ASN A 168 -18.29 -20.55 -3.20
CA ASN A 168 -19.31 -19.54 -2.86
C ASN A 168 -18.81 -18.10 -3.03
N MET A 169 -17.50 -17.86 -3.16
CA MET A 169 -16.96 -16.50 -3.31
C MET A 169 -17.16 -15.92 -4.71
N ASP A 170 -18.36 -16.03 -5.24
CA ASP A 170 -18.76 -15.49 -6.53
C ASP A 170 -19.11 -13.99 -6.47
N HIS A 171 -19.80 -13.49 -7.48
CA HIS A 171 -20.21 -12.10 -7.54
C HIS A 171 -21.34 -11.75 -6.56
N ASN A 172 -22.27 -12.69 -6.29
CA ASN A 172 -23.37 -12.51 -5.33
C ASN A 172 -22.80 -12.39 -3.92
N PHE A 173 -21.87 -13.28 -3.55
CA PHE A 173 -21.15 -13.18 -2.29
C PHE A 173 -20.48 -11.81 -2.12
N CYS A 174 -19.84 -11.29 -3.18
CA CYS A 174 -19.22 -9.98 -3.14
C CYS A 174 -20.23 -8.85 -2.92
N GLN A 175 -21.40 -8.92 -3.56
CA GLN A 175 -22.48 -7.94 -3.40
C GLN A 175 -23.04 -7.96 -1.97
N GLU A 176 -23.34 -9.13 -1.42
CA GLU A 176 -23.83 -9.28 -0.05
C GLU A 176 -22.78 -8.82 0.98
N MET A 177 -21.52 -9.15 0.75
CA MET A 177 -20.41 -8.69 1.57
C MET A 177 -20.31 -7.14 1.59
N ARG A 178 -20.46 -6.48 0.45
CA ARG A 178 -20.47 -5.01 0.33
C ARG A 178 -21.66 -4.40 1.07
N LYS A 179 -22.87 -4.91 0.81
CA LYS A 179 -24.11 -4.46 1.42
C LYS A 179 -24.06 -4.57 2.95
N TRP A 180 -23.71 -5.76 3.45
CA TRP A 180 -23.56 -5.99 4.89
C TRP A 180 -22.57 -5.02 5.54
N ARG A 181 -21.39 -4.83 4.94
CA ARG A 181 -20.35 -3.95 5.51
C ARG A 181 -20.73 -2.48 5.48
N SER A 182 -21.43 -2.02 4.43
CA SER A 182 -21.90 -0.62 4.33
C SER A 182 -22.96 -0.28 5.37
N GLY A 183 -23.80 -1.24 5.75
CA GLY A 183 -24.80 -1.09 6.81
C GLY A 183 -24.23 -1.11 8.24
N LYS A 184 -22.92 -1.37 8.42
CA LYS A 184 -22.31 -1.41 9.76
C LYS A 184 -21.59 -0.09 10.09
N PRO A 185 -21.56 0.30 11.38
CA PRO A 185 -20.77 1.45 11.83
C PRO A 185 -19.27 1.30 11.48
N ALA A 186 -18.58 2.42 11.30
CA ALA A 186 -17.16 2.43 10.95
C ALA A 186 -16.27 1.72 11.98
N ASN A 187 -16.63 1.82 13.25
CA ASN A 187 -15.92 1.23 14.39
C ASN A 187 -16.57 -0.03 14.96
N TYR A 188 -17.48 -0.67 14.20
CA TYR A 188 -18.25 -1.86 14.61
C TYR A 188 -17.41 -2.95 15.30
N PHE A 189 -16.13 -3.08 14.93
CA PHE A 189 -15.20 -4.07 15.45
C PHE A 189 -14.23 -3.53 16.52
N ARG A 190 -14.40 -2.28 16.94
CA ARG A 190 -13.59 -1.66 18.00
C ARG A 190 -14.44 -1.49 19.26
N HIS A 191 -14.09 -2.26 20.29
CA HIS A 191 -14.68 -2.24 21.63
C HIS A 191 -15.66 -1.09 21.98
N GLY A 192 -16.93 -1.44 22.19
CA GLY A 192 -17.84 -0.86 23.16
C GLY A 192 -18.44 0.52 22.90
N HIS A 193 -17.91 1.34 22.04
CA HIS A 193 -18.50 2.62 21.67
C HIS A 193 -18.88 2.59 20.19
N LEU A 194 -20.13 2.28 19.92
CA LEU A 194 -20.73 2.44 18.62
C LEU A 194 -20.78 3.96 18.32
N ASP A 195 -19.82 4.38 17.51
CA ASP A 195 -19.89 5.65 16.83
C ASP A 195 -20.94 5.50 15.72
N ASN A 196 -21.91 6.42 15.66
CA ASN A 196 -22.93 6.42 14.62
C ASN A 196 -22.35 6.75 13.22
N SER A 197 -21.04 6.90 13.10
CA SER A 197 -20.41 7.10 11.81
C SER A 197 -20.47 5.84 10.96
N ARG A 198 -21.03 5.98 9.76
CA ARG A 198 -21.15 4.89 8.79
C ARG A 198 -19.78 4.50 8.22
N THR A 199 -19.68 3.26 7.79
CA THR A 199 -18.51 2.79 7.08
C THR A 199 -18.40 3.49 5.72
N SER A 200 -17.27 4.14 5.47
CA SER A 200 -17.04 4.83 4.19
C SER A 200 -16.88 3.83 3.04
N GLU A 201 -17.30 4.24 1.84
CA GLU A 201 -17.11 3.50 0.58
C GLU A 201 -15.64 3.03 0.42
N GLY A 202 -14.68 3.91 0.70
CA GLY A 202 -13.26 3.57 0.65
C GLY A 202 -12.84 2.49 1.66
N THR A 203 -13.55 2.37 2.79
CA THR A 203 -13.29 1.29 3.77
C THR A 203 -13.86 -0.03 3.30
N VAL A 204 -15.10 -0.03 2.79
CA VAL A 204 -15.72 -1.21 2.16
C VAL A 204 -14.86 -1.70 0.99
N GLY A 205 -14.49 -0.80 0.08
CA GLY A 205 -13.68 -1.13 -1.08
C GLY A 205 -12.31 -1.71 -0.71
N ARG A 206 -11.64 -1.17 0.32
CA ARG A 206 -10.35 -1.72 0.80
C ARG A 206 -10.50 -3.13 1.36
N TRP A 207 -11.58 -3.42 2.06
CA TRP A 207 -11.85 -4.75 2.57
C TRP A 207 -12.13 -5.75 1.43
N VAL A 208 -13.00 -5.39 0.48
CA VAL A 208 -13.25 -6.18 -0.74
C VAL A 208 -11.95 -6.44 -1.50
N LYS A 209 -11.11 -5.42 -1.68
CA LYS A 209 -9.80 -5.56 -2.32
C LYS A 209 -8.88 -6.54 -1.59
N THR A 210 -8.93 -6.57 -0.26
CA THR A 210 -8.16 -7.52 0.54
C THR A 210 -8.64 -8.96 0.29
N VAL A 211 -9.94 -9.21 0.39
CA VAL A 211 -10.53 -10.55 0.15
C VAL A 211 -10.27 -11.02 -1.27
N ARG A 212 -10.51 -10.14 -2.27
CA ARG A 212 -10.13 -10.42 -3.67
C ARG A 212 -8.65 -10.80 -3.81
N GLY A 213 -7.77 -10.09 -3.11
CA GLY A 213 -6.33 -10.37 -3.10
C GLY A 213 -6.02 -11.78 -2.60
N TRP A 214 -6.71 -12.23 -1.56
CA TRP A 214 -6.59 -13.58 -1.03
C TRP A 214 -7.07 -14.63 -2.04
N ILE A 215 -8.26 -14.45 -2.64
CA ILE A 215 -8.80 -15.34 -3.67
C ILE A 215 -7.83 -15.44 -4.86
N THR A 216 -7.36 -14.28 -5.36
CA THR A 216 -6.40 -14.21 -6.46
C THR A 216 -5.10 -14.94 -6.12
N ARG A 217 -4.61 -14.76 -4.89
CA ARG A 217 -3.38 -15.40 -4.43
C ARG A 217 -3.54 -16.91 -4.32
N ALA A 218 -4.59 -17.38 -3.68
CA ALA A 218 -4.89 -18.81 -3.57
C ALA A 218 -5.04 -19.45 -4.97
N ARG A 219 -5.71 -18.77 -5.90
CA ARG A 219 -5.85 -19.21 -7.29
C ARG A 219 -4.50 -19.34 -7.98
N SER A 220 -3.59 -18.35 -7.78
CA SER A 220 -2.25 -18.38 -8.37
C SER A 220 -1.36 -19.49 -7.82
N LEU A 221 -1.65 -20.00 -6.64
CA LEU A 221 -0.98 -21.10 -5.96
C LEU A 221 -1.65 -22.48 -6.25
N GLY A 222 -2.73 -22.49 -7.02
CA GLY A 222 -3.45 -23.73 -7.35
C GLY A 222 -4.32 -24.28 -6.22
N ILE A 223 -4.54 -23.54 -5.13
CA ILE A 223 -5.37 -23.96 -3.99
C ILE A 223 -6.83 -24.14 -4.43
N HIS A 224 -7.30 -23.36 -5.38
CA HIS A 224 -8.60 -23.52 -6.03
C HIS A 224 -8.52 -23.18 -7.52
N SER A 225 -9.55 -23.57 -8.28
CA SER A 225 -9.63 -23.35 -9.74
C SER A 225 -10.62 -22.27 -10.16
N PHE A 226 -11.38 -21.67 -9.24
CA PHE A 226 -12.40 -20.68 -9.52
C PHE A 226 -11.81 -19.34 -9.98
N ASP A 227 -12.47 -18.68 -10.93
CA ASP A 227 -12.08 -17.39 -11.50
C ASP A 227 -12.99 -16.22 -11.03
N HIS A 228 -13.72 -16.42 -9.95
CA HIS A 228 -14.66 -15.44 -9.37
C HIS A 228 -14.07 -14.04 -9.19
N HIS A 229 -12.79 -13.97 -8.77
CA HIS A 229 -12.06 -12.71 -8.56
C HIS A 229 -11.91 -11.83 -9.82
N LYS A 230 -12.16 -12.40 -11.01
CA LYS A 230 -12.13 -11.68 -12.30
C LYS A 230 -13.43 -10.95 -12.59
N HIS A 231 -14.54 -11.32 -11.91
CA HIS A 231 -15.83 -10.67 -12.13
C HIS A 231 -15.76 -9.17 -11.76
N PRO A 232 -16.43 -8.29 -12.53
CA PRO A 232 -16.43 -6.83 -12.29
C PRO A 232 -16.82 -6.42 -10.88
N GLU A 233 -17.72 -7.15 -10.20
CA GLU A 233 -18.12 -6.88 -8.82
C GLU A 233 -16.95 -6.93 -7.83
N TRP A 234 -15.96 -7.74 -8.06
CA TRP A 234 -14.73 -7.75 -7.26
C TRP A 234 -13.79 -6.58 -7.56
N THR A 235 -14.11 -5.79 -8.59
CA THR A 235 -13.31 -4.60 -8.93
C THR A 235 -13.71 -3.44 -8.05
N VAL A 236 -12.74 -2.87 -7.35
CA VAL A 236 -12.97 -1.69 -6.51
C VAL A 236 -12.55 -0.47 -7.31
N LYS A 237 -13.53 0.36 -7.69
CA LYS A 237 -13.24 1.70 -8.18
C LYS A 237 -12.61 2.49 -7.04
N GLU A 238 -11.60 3.30 -7.34
CA GLU A 238 -11.09 4.24 -6.34
C GLU A 238 -12.24 5.18 -5.95
N ALA A 239 -12.56 5.21 -4.65
CA ALA A 239 -13.51 6.18 -4.15
C ALA A 239 -12.93 7.58 -4.36
N ASP A 240 -13.73 8.52 -4.85
CA ASP A 240 -13.36 9.92 -4.85
C ASP A 240 -13.21 10.36 -3.39
N VAL A 241 -11.97 10.46 -2.96
CA VAL A 241 -11.67 10.93 -1.61
C VAL A 241 -11.70 12.45 -1.65
N LEU A 242 -12.51 13.05 -0.77
CA LEU A 242 -12.47 14.48 -0.56
C LEU A 242 -11.04 14.89 -0.18
N ARG A 243 -10.45 15.73 -1.02
CA ARG A 243 -9.07 16.20 -0.87
C ARG A 243 -9.11 17.61 -0.27
N PHE A 244 -8.56 17.74 0.92
CA PHE A 244 -8.46 19.02 1.62
C PHE A 244 -7.00 19.39 1.80
N ALA A 245 -6.66 20.61 1.45
CA ALA A 245 -5.40 21.28 1.73
C ALA A 245 -5.74 22.71 2.21
N LEU A 246 -4.98 23.23 3.15
CA LEU A 246 -5.16 24.59 3.64
C LEU A 246 -4.59 25.56 2.60
N SER A 247 -5.26 26.70 2.42
CA SER A 247 -4.63 27.87 1.79
C SER A 247 -3.55 28.44 2.71
N GLN A 248 -2.62 29.22 2.14
CA GLN A 248 -1.60 29.91 2.94
C GLN A 248 -2.23 30.80 4.02
N LYS A 249 -3.31 31.52 3.69
CA LYS A 249 -4.05 32.36 4.63
C LYS A 249 -4.64 31.52 5.78
N GLN A 250 -5.28 30.39 5.47
CA GLN A 250 -5.82 29.49 6.51
C GLN A 250 -4.72 28.93 7.42
N LEU A 251 -3.56 28.57 6.85
CA LEU A 251 -2.44 28.07 7.64
C LEU A 251 -1.92 29.14 8.60
N MET A 252 -1.70 30.37 8.12
CA MET A 252 -1.21 31.45 8.97
C MET A 252 -2.22 31.86 10.03
N ASN A 253 -3.49 32.06 9.65
CA ASN A 253 -4.54 32.36 10.63
C ASN A 253 -4.64 31.26 11.71
N PHE A 254 -4.50 29.97 11.34
CA PHE A 254 -4.55 28.87 12.29
C PHE A 254 -3.32 28.83 13.20
N PHE A 255 -2.14 29.17 12.67
CA PHE A 255 -0.93 29.28 13.46
C PHE A 255 -1.00 30.45 14.45
N GLU A 256 -1.47 31.61 14.02
CA GLU A 256 -1.55 32.82 14.82
C GLU A 256 -2.69 32.79 15.86
N TRP A 257 -3.73 31.99 15.58
CA TRP A 257 -4.89 31.90 16.47
C TRP A 257 -4.49 31.45 17.89
N GLU A 258 -4.82 32.27 18.87
CA GLU A 258 -4.58 31.95 20.28
C GLU A 258 -5.65 30.98 20.81
N ILE A 259 -5.22 29.84 21.29
CA ILE A 259 -6.11 28.85 21.88
C ILE A 259 -6.54 29.35 23.27
N PRO A 260 -7.84 29.62 23.49
CA PRO A 260 -8.34 30.11 24.77
C PRO A 260 -7.97 29.16 25.91
N GLU A 261 -7.59 29.67 27.05
CA GLU A 261 -7.35 28.88 28.24
C GLU A 261 -8.63 28.18 28.72
N ALA A 262 -8.47 27.00 29.25
CA ALA A 262 -9.63 26.30 29.83
C ALA A 262 -9.92 26.86 31.25
N PRO A 263 -11.20 27.04 31.59
CA PRO A 263 -11.59 27.53 32.93
C PRO A 263 -11.01 26.74 34.11
N ASN A 264 -10.64 25.48 33.87
CA ASN A 264 -10.19 24.52 34.89
C ASN A 264 -8.72 24.04 34.64
N GLY A 265 -7.87 24.84 34.01
CA GLY A 265 -6.43 24.54 33.84
C GLY A 265 -6.16 23.26 33.04
N GLY A 266 -6.87 23.05 31.92
CA GLY A 266 -6.93 21.75 31.26
C GLY A 266 -5.77 21.40 30.35
N GLY A 267 -5.08 20.31 30.66
CA GLY A 267 -4.04 19.71 29.80
C GLY A 267 -4.50 19.37 28.37
N GLU A 268 -5.80 19.38 28.07
CA GLU A 268 -6.32 19.19 26.71
C GLU A 268 -6.03 20.40 25.82
N ARG A 269 -6.12 21.65 26.34
CA ARG A 269 -5.78 22.88 25.61
C ARG A 269 -4.30 22.95 25.26
N SER A 270 -3.43 22.58 26.21
CA SER A 270 -1.99 22.44 25.94
C SER A 270 -1.72 21.40 24.86
N GLY A 271 -2.45 20.26 24.88
CA GLY A 271 -2.39 19.26 23.84
C GLY A 271 -2.86 19.76 22.47
N MET A 272 -3.91 20.59 22.41
CA MET A 272 -4.41 21.21 21.17
C MET A 272 -3.38 22.19 20.59
N LYS A 273 -2.78 23.05 21.43
CA LYS A 273 -1.72 23.98 21.05
C LYS A 273 -0.56 23.22 20.40
N LYS A 274 -0.06 22.22 21.08
CA LYS A 274 1.01 21.35 20.59
C LYS A 274 0.65 20.63 19.29
N ALA A 275 -0.58 20.11 19.16
CA ALA A 275 -1.04 19.44 17.96
C ALA A 275 -1.14 20.40 16.75
N ARG A 276 -1.63 21.62 16.94
CA ARG A 276 -1.66 22.69 15.94
C ARG A 276 -0.25 23.05 15.49
N ASP A 277 0.65 23.30 16.41
CA ASP A 277 2.01 23.75 16.08
C ASP A 277 2.81 22.65 15.36
N LEU A 278 2.68 21.39 15.78
CA LEU A 278 3.24 20.25 15.06
C LEU A 278 2.61 20.05 13.66
N PHE A 279 1.33 20.36 13.50
CA PHE A 279 0.68 20.36 12.19
C PHE A 279 1.27 21.47 11.29
N CYS A 280 1.56 22.66 11.81
CA CYS A 280 2.23 23.72 11.05
C CYS A 280 3.63 23.28 10.61
N VAL A 281 4.43 22.64 11.48
CA VAL A 281 5.70 22.02 11.09
C VAL A 281 5.54 21.01 9.97
N GLN A 282 4.49 20.18 10.02
CA GLN A 282 4.20 19.24 8.93
C GLN A 282 3.78 19.94 7.63
N CYS A 283 3.05 21.05 7.68
CA CYS A 283 2.72 21.88 6.51
C CYS A 283 3.96 22.49 5.86
N CYS A 284 5.03 22.72 6.63
CA CYS A 284 6.30 23.26 6.16
C CYS A 284 7.29 22.20 5.64
N THR A 285 7.11 20.94 6.01
CA THR A 285 8.06 19.87 5.66
C THR A 285 7.46 18.79 4.74
N GLY A 286 6.14 18.68 4.72
CA GLY A 286 5.44 17.65 3.97
C GLY A 286 5.71 16.20 4.44
N VAL A 287 6.41 15.97 5.56
CA VAL A 287 6.73 14.64 6.08
C VAL A 287 5.49 13.92 6.61
N ARG A 288 5.48 12.59 6.57
CA ARG A 288 4.41 11.82 7.22
C ARG A 288 4.51 11.95 8.73
N VAL A 289 3.37 11.89 9.43
CA VAL A 289 3.34 11.99 10.89
C VAL A 289 4.25 10.97 11.59
N GLY A 290 4.39 9.79 11.03
CA GLY A 290 5.31 8.75 11.54
C GLY A 290 6.80 9.08 11.40
N ASP A 291 7.12 10.02 10.51
CA ASP A 291 8.50 10.47 10.23
C ASP A 291 8.82 11.82 10.87
N LEU A 292 7.81 12.53 11.43
CA LEU A 292 7.93 13.85 12.05
C LEU A 292 8.92 13.89 13.21
N LYS A 293 9.06 12.80 13.94
CA LYS A 293 10.04 12.65 15.03
C LYS A 293 11.47 12.97 14.55
N GLN A 294 11.85 12.53 13.36
CA GLN A 294 13.19 12.80 12.79
C GLN A 294 13.43 14.30 12.55
N VAL A 295 12.38 15.04 12.13
CA VAL A 295 12.44 16.49 11.94
C VAL A 295 12.68 17.18 13.30
N ILE A 296 11.93 16.80 14.31
CA ILE A 296 12.01 17.37 15.66
C ILE A 296 13.39 17.11 16.28
N GLU A 297 13.86 15.86 16.22
CA GLU A 297 15.18 15.50 16.74
C GLU A 297 16.30 16.30 16.06
N GLN A 298 16.27 16.37 14.72
CA GLN A 298 17.28 17.10 13.97
C GLN A 298 17.26 18.60 14.23
N TYR A 299 16.04 19.20 14.36
CA TYR A 299 15.93 20.64 14.69
C TYR A 299 16.47 20.93 16.07
N ASN A 300 16.06 20.13 17.07
CA ASN A 300 16.45 20.32 18.48
C ASN A 300 17.94 20.07 18.73
N GLU A 301 18.58 19.23 17.91
CA GLU A 301 20.03 19.03 17.91
C GLU A 301 20.79 20.23 17.32
N LYS A 302 20.28 20.79 16.22
CA LYS A 302 20.89 21.93 15.53
C LYS A 302 19.83 22.87 15.00
N PRO A 303 19.36 23.87 15.78
CA PRO A 303 18.28 24.79 15.36
C PRO A 303 18.58 25.62 14.11
N GLY A 304 19.84 26.01 13.88
CA GLY A 304 20.26 26.82 12.72
C GLY A 304 20.50 26.02 11.43
N ARG A 305 19.96 24.81 11.29
CA ARG A 305 20.09 24.03 10.04
C ARG A 305 19.19 24.58 8.94
N GLU A 306 19.64 24.41 7.71
CA GLU A 306 18.89 24.85 6.52
C GLU A 306 18.01 23.76 5.94
N THR A 307 18.29 22.48 6.23
CA THR A 307 17.56 21.32 5.68
C THR A 307 17.39 20.21 6.69
N PHE A 308 16.35 19.39 6.48
CA PHE A 308 16.15 18.10 7.15
C PHE A 308 16.39 16.94 6.17
N SER A 309 17.12 15.92 6.62
CA SER A 309 17.24 14.64 5.93
C SER A 309 16.39 13.61 6.60
N VAL A 310 15.30 13.18 5.95
CA VAL A 310 14.29 12.30 6.53
C VAL A 310 14.24 10.97 5.81
N HIS A 311 14.46 9.88 6.55
CA HIS A 311 14.25 8.53 6.03
C HIS A 311 12.78 8.13 6.17
N MET A 312 12.09 8.00 5.04
CA MET A 312 10.67 7.66 4.98
C MET A 312 10.44 6.17 5.16
N LYS A 313 10.09 5.71 6.35
CA LYS A 313 9.88 4.30 6.72
C LYS A 313 8.93 3.54 5.78
N LYS A 314 7.88 4.19 5.27
CA LYS A 314 6.87 3.54 4.41
C LYS A 314 7.35 3.23 3.00
N THR A 315 8.23 4.07 2.45
CA THR A 315 8.69 3.98 1.04
C THR A 315 10.15 3.59 0.91
N ASP A 316 10.84 3.44 2.05
CA ASP A 316 12.28 3.14 2.14
C ASP A 316 13.09 4.12 1.26
N ALA A 317 12.79 5.41 1.40
CA ALA A 317 13.41 6.47 0.63
C ALA A 317 13.88 7.60 1.56
N SER A 318 15.07 8.12 1.32
CA SER A 318 15.55 9.32 1.98
C SER A 318 15.16 10.55 1.18
N VAL A 319 14.66 11.57 1.85
CA VAL A 319 14.27 12.85 1.25
C VAL A 319 14.94 14.00 2.01
N THR A 320 15.21 15.08 1.30
CA THR A 320 15.71 16.32 1.89
C THR A 320 14.68 17.40 1.69
N VAL A 321 14.31 18.10 2.77
CA VAL A 321 13.34 19.19 2.76
C VAL A 321 13.94 20.44 3.41
N PRO A 322 13.62 21.65 2.92
CA PRO A 322 14.14 22.89 3.51
C PRO A 322 13.51 23.16 4.88
N VAL A 323 14.23 23.89 5.72
CA VAL A 323 13.68 24.49 6.93
C VAL A 323 13.03 25.82 6.54
N MET A 324 11.73 25.95 6.75
CA MET A 324 10.98 27.17 6.48
C MET A 324 10.85 28.02 7.75
N ASP A 325 10.76 29.34 7.61
CA ASP A 325 10.74 30.32 8.72
C ASP A 325 9.69 29.98 9.79
N LEU A 326 8.50 29.57 9.39
CA LEU A 326 7.43 29.18 10.31
C LEU A 326 7.85 28.07 11.29
N ILE A 327 8.85 27.25 10.95
CA ILE A 327 9.38 26.21 11.86
C ILE A 327 10.15 26.86 13.02
N HIS A 328 10.89 27.92 12.73
CA HIS A 328 11.59 28.71 13.76
C HIS A 328 10.58 29.42 14.67
N GLU A 329 9.55 30.05 14.09
CA GLU A 329 8.47 30.67 14.86
C GLU A 329 7.73 29.68 15.76
N VAL A 330 7.50 28.45 15.29
CA VAL A 330 6.97 27.37 16.16
C VAL A 330 7.93 27.08 17.28
N ALA A 331 9.23 26.94 17.01
CA ALA A 331 10.21 26.61 18.05
C ALA A 331 10.32 27.72 19.11
N GLU A 332 10.22 28.99 18.75
CA GLU A 332 10.24 30.13 19.67
C GLU A 332 9.14 30.01 20.73
N ARG A 333 7.96 29.47 20.41
CA ARG A 333 6.87 29.20 21.36
C ARG A 333 7.21 28.14 22.41
N TYR A 334 8.30 27.40 22.21
CA TYR A 334 8.76 26.30 23.05
C TYR A 334 10.25 26.45 23.42
N GLU A 335 10.67 27.68 23.75
CA GLU A 335 12.03 27.98 24.23
C GLU A 335 13.13 27.59 23.21
N GLY A 336 12.86 27.80 21.93
CA GLY A 336 13.80 27.51 20.84
C GLY A 336 13.86 26.04 20.40
N LYS A 337 12.98 25.17 20.89
CA LYS A 337 12.92 23.75 20.56
C LYS A 337 11.56 23.37 19.99
N LEU A 338 11.54 22.45 19.03
CA LEU A 338 10.26 21.88 18.59
C LEU A 338 9.71 20.91 19.63
N PRO A 339 8.38 20.92 19.87
CA PRO A 339 7.78 20.04 20.87
C PRO A 339 7.73 18.58 20.40
N GLU A 340 7.83 17.63 21.32
CA GLU A 340 7.74 16.21 21.00
C GLU A 340 6.34 15.79 20.53
N THR A 341 6.25 14.79 19.65
CA THR A 341 5.00 14.36 19.03
C THR A 341 3.97 13.73 19.99
N GLY A 342 4.40 13.17 21.11
CA GLY A 342 3.53 12.38 21.98
C GLY A 342 2.92 11.17 21.22
N ALA A 343 1.76 10.70 21.69
CA ALA A 343 1.04 9.58 21.07
C ALA A 343 0.36 10.03 19.74
N LEU A 344 0.84 9.53 18.61
CA LEU A 344 0.34 9.87 17.28
C LEU A 344 -1.16 9.59 17.08
N SER A 345 -1.72 8.60 17.78
CA SER A 345 -3.16 8.29 17.74
C SER A 345 -4.04 9.42 18.29
N ARG A 346 -3.51 10.20 19.23
CA ARG A 346 -4.21 11.34 19.83
C ARG A 346 -4.06 12.63 19.03
N LEU A 347 -2.98 12.75 18.24
CA LEU A 347 -2.63 13.98 17.51
C LEU A 347 -3.78 14.47 16.62
N ASN A 348 -4.32 13.63 15.75
CA ASN A 348 -5.41 14.03 14.86
C ASN A 348 -6.72 14.37 15.58
N LYS A 349 -6.97 13.77 16.75
CA LYS A 349 -8.14 14.11 17.58
C LYS A 349 -7.98 15.53 18.12
N LEU A 350 -6.85 15.83 18.76
CA LEU A 350 -6.56 17.15 19.30
C LEU A 350 -6.50 18.23 18.23
N LEU A 351 -5.93 17.91 17.08
CA LEU A 351 -5.87 18.81 15.93
C LEU A 351 -7.27 19.18 15.41
N ARG A 352 -8.17 18.22 15.24
CA ARG A 352 -9.56 18.52 14.85
C ARG A 352 -10.30 19.28 15.91
N SER A 353 -10.09 18.97 17.19
CA SER A 353 -10.66 19.75 18.28
C SER A 353 -10.18 21.21 18.28
N ALA A 354 -8.89 21.44 18.00
CA ALA A 354 -8.35 22.79 17.85
C ALA A 354 -8.94 23.50 16.63
N ALA A 355 -9.01 22.82 15.47
CA ALA A 355 -9.58 23.38 14.25
C ALA A 355 -11.05 23.73 14.42
N LYS A 356 -11.85 22.88 15.08
CA LYS A 356 -13.26 23.17 15.40
C LYS A 356 -13.38 24.38 16.34
N LEU A 357 -12.56 24.43 17.39
CA LEU A 357 -12.62 25.52 18.37
C LEU A 357 -12.22 26.87 17.77
N SER A 358 -11.37 26.88 16.74
CA SER A 358 -10.93 28.12 16.10
C SER A 358 -12.01 28.83 15.29
N GLY A 359 -13.04 28.12 14.85
CA GLY A 359 -14.05 28.64 13.91
C GLY A 359 -13.50 28.97 12.50
N LEU A 360 -12.21 28.69 12.24
CA LEU A 360 -11.57 29.01 10.96
C LEU A 360 -11.91 28.02 9.84
N PHE A 361 -12.52 26.90 10.17
CA PHE A 361 -12.76 25.76 9.28
C PHE A 361 -14.21 25.26 9.34
N ASP A 362 -15.15 26.18 9.52
CA ASP A 362 -16.59 25.86 9.63
C ASP A 362 -17.26 25.75 8.26
N GLU A 363 -16.59 26.17 7.18
CA GLU A 363 -17.07 26.01 5.82
C GLU A 363 -17.33 24.55 5.50
N GLU A 364 -18.49 24.27 4.86
CA GLU A 364 -18.92 22.91 4.53
C GLU A 364 -18.35 22.46 3.19
N MET A 365 -17.91 21.20 3.16
CA MET A 365 -17.47 20.51 1.96
C MET A 365 -18.29 19.23 1.72
N LEU A 366 -18.54 18.90 0.45
CA LEU A 366 -19.26 17.70 0.07
C LEU A 366 -18.32 16.47 0.13
N LYS A 367 -18.68 15.51 0.97
CA LYS A 367 -17.95 14.25 1.13
C LYS A 367 -18.79 13.07 0.64
N PRO A 368 -18.27 12.21 -0.22
CA PRO A 368 -18.98 11.00 -0.61
C PRO A 368 -19.03 10.00 0.56
N VAL A 369 -20.24 9.57 0.88
CA VAL A 369 -20.52 8.54 1.89
C VAL A 369 -21.45 7.47 1.28
N LEU A 370 -21.56 6.30 1.92
CA LEU A 370 -22.56 5.29 1.56
C LEU A 370 -23.79 5.45 2.47
N ASP A 371 -24.97 5.33 1.88
CA ASP A 371 -26.22 5.20 2.62
C ASP A 371 -26.43 3.78 3.18
N ASP A 372 -27.58 3.52 3.82
CA ASP A 372 -27.90 2.22 4.41
C ASP A 372 -28.01 1.09 3.38
N ASN A 373 -28.29 1.43 2.13
CA ASN A 373 -28.38 0.50 1.01
C ASN A 373 -27.04 0.34 0.27
N GLY A 374 -25.98 0.97 0.75
CA GLY A 374 -24.67 0.95 0.10
C GLY A 374 -24.58 1.85 -1.14
N GLN A 375 -25.57 2.73 -1.36
CA GLN A 375 -25.56 3.69 -2.46
C GLN A 375 -24.77 4.94 -2.08
N ARG A 376 -24.10 5.50 -3.06
CA ARG A 376 -23.29 6.71 -2.88
C ARG A 376 -24.17 7.94 -2.75
N LYS A 377 -24.00 8.69 -1.66
CA LYS A 377 -24.57 10.01 -1.48
C LYS A 377 -23.50 11.03 -1.08
N MET A 378 -23.77 12.30 -1.31
CA MET A 378 -22.89 13.40 -0.87
C MET A 378 -23.42 13.93 0.47
N GLU A 379 -22.55 14.01 1.46
CA GLU A 379 -22.82 14.55 2.79
C GLU A 379 -21.97 15.80 3.01
N LYS A 380 -22.58 16.84 3.56
CA LYS A 380 -21.88 18.05 3.95
C LYS A 380 -21.12 17.80 5.25
N VAL A 381 -19.83 18.06 5.23
CA VAL A 381 -18.97 17.97 6.40
C VAL A 381 -18.18 19.27 6.56
N PRO A 382 -18.02 19.81 7.77
CA PRO A 382 -17.22 21.00 7.98
C PRO A 382 -15.74 20.70 7.76
N GLN A 383 -14.99 21.69 7.26
CA GLN A 383 -13.56 21.54 6.95
C GLN A 383 -12.75 21.08 8.16
N TYR A 384 -13.11 21.46 9.39
CA TYR A 384 -12.35 21.08 10.59
C TYR A 384 -12.25 19.55 10.76
N GLU A 385 -13.19 18.76 10.24
CA GLU A 385 -13.10 17.29 10.25
C GLU A 385 -12.02 16.75 9.32
N LEU A 386 -11.64 17.55 8.32
CA LEU A 386 -10.65 17.20 7.32
C LEU A 386 -9.25 17.66 7.70
N VAL A 387 -9.10 18.52 8.72
CA VAL A 387 -7.82 18.95 9.26
C VAL A 387 -7.14 17.80 9.99
N THR A 388 -6.20 17.18 9.30
CA THR A 388 -5.47 16.00 9.79
C THR A 388 -4.00 16.09 9.39
N SER A 389 -3.14 15.33 10.04
CA SER A 389 -1.72 15.21 9.67
C SER A 389 -1.49 14.89 8.18
N HIS A 390 -2.46 14.26 7.52
CA HIS A 390 -2.39 13.98 6.09
C HIS A 390 -2.74 15.20 5.24
N ALA A 391 -3.65 16.08 5.74
CA ALA A 391 -3.93 17.37 5.12
C ALA A 391 -2.69 18.27 5.12
N ALA A 392 -1.86 18.25 6.19
CA ALA A 392 -0.60 19.00 6.23
C ALA A 392 0.32 18.68 5.06
N ARG A 393 0.50 17.40 4.75
CA ARG A 393 1.32 16.96 3.61
C ARG A 393 0.73 17.39 2.27
N ARG A 394 -0.60 17.42 2.14
CA ARG A 394 -1.28 17.98 0.96
C ARG A 394 -1.08 19.47 0.86
N THR A 395 -1.19 20.19 1.97
CA THR A 395 -0.92 21.63 2.06
C THR A 395 0.49 21.95 1.57
N PHE A 396 1.51 21.24 2.05
CA PHE A 396 2.89 21.40 1.57
C PHE A 396 3.01 21.19 0.05
N ALA A 397 2.49 20.08 -0.46
CA ALA A 397 2.59 19.77 -1.88
C ALA A 397 1.84 20.80 -2.74
N THR A 398 0.61 21.15 -2.36
CA THR A 398 -0.22 22.15 -3.05
C THR A 398 0.45 23.53 -3.03
N TYR A 399 0.95 23.95 -1.88
CA TYR A 399 1.64 25.23 -1.72
C TYR A 399 2.87 25.34 -2.63
N LEU A 400 3.78 24.37 -2.62
CA LEU A 400 4.97 24.42 -3.46
C LEU A 400 4.64 24.40 -4.96
N VAL A 401 3.70 23.55 -5.38
CA VAL A 401 3.22 23.52 -6.77
C VAL A 401 2.55 24.86 -7.12
N SER A 402 1.77 25.45 -6.21
CA SER A 402 1.18 26.78 -6.41
C SER A 402 2.22 27.89 -6.52
N LYS A 403 3.40 27.75 -5.95
CA LYS A 403 4.53 28.68 -6.09
C LYS A 403 5.42 28.41 -7.31
N GLY A 404 5.06 27.48 -8.20
CA GLY A 404 5.80 27.17 -9.42
C GLY A 404 6.96 26.20 -9.25
N VAL A 405 7.12 25.61 -8.07
CA VAL A 405 8.13 24.57 -7.89
C VAL A 405 7.75 23.35 -8.77
N ALA A 406 8.70 22.91 -9.58
CA ALA A 406 8.48 21.79 -10.48
C ALA A 406 7.95 20.56 -9.75
N THR A 407 6.90 19.92 -10.28
CA THR A 407 6.25 18.74 -9.70
C THR A 407 7.25 17.66 -9.29
N ARG A 408 8.25 17.39 -10.14
CA ARG A 408 9.30 16.40 -9.87
C ARG A 408 10.14 16.75 -8.64
N THR A 409 10.42 18.05 -8.42
CA THR A 409 11.14 18.53 -7.23
C THR A 409 10.29 18.32 -5.98
N VAL A 410 9.00 18.66 -6.01
CA VAL A 410 8.10 18.44 -4.86
C VAL A 410 7.92 16.93 -4.58
N MET A 411 7.87 16.10 -5.63
CA MET A 411 7.83 14.65 -5.50
C MET A 411 9.08 14.10 -4.80
N SER A 412 10.28 14.63 -5.09
CA SER A 412 11.52 14.22 -4.43
C SER A 412 11.52 14.56 -2.94
N MET A 413 10.97 15.72 -2.55
CA MET A 413 10.82 16.13 -1.15
C MET A 413 9.78 15.30 -0.39
N THR A 414 8.70 14.91 -1.08
CA THR A 414 7.62 14.14 -0.48
C THR A 414 7.81 12.62 -0.63
N GLY A 415 8.83 12.14 -1.35
CA GLY A 415 9.12 10.72 -1.57
C GLY A 415 8.05 9.98 -2.37
N HIS A 416 7.40 10.67 -3.34
CA HIS A 416 6.50 10.04 -4.30
C HIS A 416 7.30 9.53 -5.50
N LYS A 417 7.06 8.27 -5.88
CA LYS A 417 7.73 7.63 -7.04
C LYS A 417 6.89 7.69 -8.32
N VAL A 418 5.57 7.88 -8.18
CA VAL A 418 4.61 7.85 -9.28
C VAL A 418 3.84 9.17 -9.30
N GLU A 419 3.84 9.83 -10.45
CA GLU A 419 3.23 11.15 -10.61
C GLU A 419 1.70 11.12 -10.45
N SER A 420 1.04 10.08 -10.95
CA SER A 420 -0.41 9.91 -10.77
C SER A 420 -0.82 9.77 -9.30
N GLU A 421 0.03 9.21 -8.45
CA GLU A 421 -0.19 9.15 -7.00
C GLU A 421 0.08 10.52 -6.35
N PHE A 422 1.09 11.26 -6.83
CA PHE A 422 1.38 12.61 -6.36
C PHE A 422 0.25 13.59 -6.70
N ASN A 423 -0.30 13.52 -7.91
CA ASN A 423 -1.39 14.40 -8.35
C ASN A 423 -2.66 14.26 -7.48
N LYS A 424 -2.81 13.14 -6.76
CA LYS A 424 -3.85 12.98 -5.73
C LYS A 424 -3.60 13.86 -4.49
N TYR A 425 -2.41 14.40 -4.31
CA TYR A 425 -2.05 15.28 -3.18
C TYR A 425 -2.20 16.75 -3.50
N VAL A 426 -2.04 17.14 -4.77
CA VAL A 426 -2.16 18.53 -5.19
C VAL A 426 -3.64 18.90 -5.34
N ASN A 427 -4.08 19.90 -4.60
CA ASN A 427 -5.48 20.36 -4.58
C ASN A 427 -5.58 21.78 -5.14
N LEU A 428 -5.18 21.96 -6.40
CA LEU A 428 -5.40 23.20 -7.14
C LEU A 428 -6.72 23.11 -7.89
N ASN A 429 -7.60 24.09 -7.71
CA ASN A 429 -8.80 24.19 -8.53
C ASN A 429 -8.49 24.79 -9.92
N ALA A 430 -9.41 24.69 -10.86
CA ALA A 430 -9.22 25.17 -12.23
C ALA A 430 -8.96 26.68 -12.29
N VAL A 431 -9.58 27.47 -11.39
CA VAL A 431 -9.41 28.92 -11.31
C VAL A 431 -8.01 29.26 -10.79
N GLU A 432 -7.57 28.63 -9.71
CA GLU A 432 -6.21 28.81 -9.16
C GLU A 432 -5.15 28.43 -10.19
N THR A 433 -5.38 27.36 -10.94
CA THR A 433 -4.49 26.92 -12.01
C THR A 433 -4.43 27.96 -13.14
N ALA A 434 -5.58 28.50 -13.57
CA ALA A 434 -5.65 29.50 -14.63
C ALA A 434 -4.99 30.82 -14.21
N LEU A 435 -5.26 31.31 -13.00
CA LEU A 435 -4.64 32.52 -12.45
C LEU A 435 -3.13 32.39 -12.36
N LYS A 436 -2.64 31.20 -11.99
CA LYS A 436 -1.21 30.94 -11.94
C LYS A 436 -0.56 30.93 -13.32
N VAL A 437 -1.22 30.32 -14.31
CA VAL A 437 -0.73 30.39 -15.70
C VAL A 437 -0.61 31.85 -16.16
N LYS A 438 -1.60 32.69 -15.85
CA LYS A 438 -1.56 34.10 -16.14
C LYS A 438 -0.37 34.83 -15.45
N GLU A 439 -0.15 34.54 -14.16
CA GLU A 439 0.98 35.10 -13.38
C GLU A 439 2.33 34.68 -13.97
N LEU A 440 2.51 33.40 -14.26
CA LEU A 440 3.76 32.86 -14.81
C LEU A 440 4.02 33.27 -16.27
N ALA A 441 2.96 33.50 -17.05
CA ALA A 441 3.07 34.00 -18.43
C ALA A 441 3.34 35.47 -18.51
N GLY A 442 3.29 36.21 -17.39
CA GLY A 442 3.48 37.68 -17.36
C GLY A 442 2.35 38.44 -18.06
N LEU A 443 1.14 37.87 -18.14
CA LEU A 443 -0.04 38.42 -18.81
C LEU A 443 -1.03 39.04 -17.82
#